data_79499e7fcb48c3fad319a1a52e598a30
#
_entry.id   79499e7fcb48c3fad319a1a52e598a30
#
_cell.length_a   1.000
_cell.length_b   1.000
_cell.length_c   1.000
_cell.angle_alpha   90.00
_cell.angle_beta   90.00
_cell.angle_gamma   90.00
#
_symmetry.space_group_name_H-M   'P 1'
#
loop_
_entity.id
_entity.type
_entity.pdbx_description
1 polymer ?
#
loop_
_entity_poly.entity_id
_entity_poly.type
_entity_poly.pdbx_seq_one_letter_code
_entity_poly.pdbx_strand_id
1 'polypeptide(L)'
;NAISYAVQLYKDIKCKFYILHTYTPVSISAGSMVDSYSSFDLQDITKETAERKLKEIEDRLKTEFNNTNHTFSTIVSFNTLTSEMVEVVKKKEIDFVIMGTKGATGAKEIFIGSNTMQTIKNLKCPVIAIPSGFKYEEPSQILFPTDYEIHKGNKYLSLIKELCEQNNSRLHVLNVSQDIPLKEKQERTETFLDDFFKSK
;
A
#
# COMPACT_ATOMS: atom_id res chain seq x y z
N ASN A 1 -7.94 8.42 5.77
CA ASN A 1 -8.00 7.25 4.91
C ASN A 1 -6.66 6.54 4.81
N ALA A 2 -6.13 6.15 3.65
CA ALA A 2 -4.91 5.34 3.56
C ALA A 2 -3.70 5.95 4.32
N ILE A 3 -3.46 7.25 4.20
CA ILE A 3 -2.35 7.91 4.90
C ILE A 3 -2.59 7.91 6.42
N SER A 4 -3.76 8.32 6.86
CA SER A 4 -4.11 8.32 8.30
C SER A 4 -4.09 6.90 8.87
N TYR A 5 -4.52 5.91 8.08
CA TYR A 5 -4.43 4.49 8.46
C TYR A 5 -2.97 4.07 8.66
N ALA A 6 -2.08 4.39 7.71
CA ALA A 6 -0.66 4.07 7.78
C ALA A 6 -0.01 4.64 9.05
N VAL A 7 -0.26 5.92 9.33
CA VAL A 7 0.32 6.60 10.50
C VAL A 7 -0.17 5.99 11.82
N GLN A 8 -1.44 5.59 11.88
CA GLN A 8 -2.02 4.97 13.08
C GLN A 8 -1.58 3.52 13.26
N LEU A 9 -1.48 2.74 12.17
CA LEU A 9 -1.03 1.34 12.22
C LEU A 9 0.39 1.21 12.80
N TYR A 10 1.25 2.19 12.49
CA TYR A 10 2.64 2.20 12.92
C TYR A 10 2.94 3.24 14.01
N LYS A 11 1.91 3.62 14.81
CA LYS A 11 2.01 4.70 15.81
C LYS A 11 3.18 4.53 16.80
N ASP A 12 3.48 3.29 17.19
CA ASP A 12 4.49 2.96 18.18
C ASP A 12 5.85 2.57 17.58
N ILE A 13 5.97 2.62 16.24
CA ILE A 13 7.17 2.19 15.51
C ILE A 13 7.84 3.40 14.86
N LYS A 14 9.18 3.41 14.91
CA LYS A 14 9.94 4.44 14.21
C LYS A 14 9.87 4.21 12.72
N CYS A 15 9.14 5.10 12.02
CA CYS A 15 8.87 4.99 10.59
C CYS A 15 9.27 6.23 9.81
N LYS A 16 9.70 6.00 8.57
CA LYS A 16 9.84 7.04 7.56
C LYS A 16 8.80 6.84 6.48
N PHE A 17 7.88 7.78 6.36
CA PHE A 17 6.82 7.76 5.36
C PHE A 17 7.21 8.55 4.13
N TYR A 18 7.10 7.93 2.96
CA TYR A 18 7.23 8.58 1.67
C TYR A 18 5.84 8.76 1.05
N ILE A 19 5.42 10.00 0.87
CA ILE A 19 4.12 10.33 0.27
C ILE A 19 4.35 10.58 -1.21
N LEU A 20 3.90 9.64 -2.04
CA LEU A 20 4.10 9.66 -3.49
C LEU A 20 2.88 10.23 -4.21
N HIS A 21 3.13 11.15 -5.12
CA HIS A 21 2.19 11.60 -6.14
C HIS A 21 2.83 11.52 -7.52
N THR A 22 2.11 10.95 -8.47
CA THR A 22 2.54 10.93 -9.87
C THR A 22 1.52 11.67 -10.74
N TYR A 23 2.02 12.30 -11.78
CA TYR A 23 1.21 12.94 -12.81
C TYR A 23 1.72 12.55 -14.20
N THR A 24 0.82 12.49 -15.15
CA THR A 24 1.11 12.21 -16.56
C THR A 24 0.67 13.40 -17.42
N PRO A 25 1.20 13.56 -18.62
CA PRO A 25 0.74 14.61 -19.50
C PRO A 25 -0.78 14.50 -19.69
N VAL A 26 -1.47 15.62 -19.55
CA VAL A 26 -2.84 15.71 -20.03
C VAL A 26 -2.77 15.58 -21.55
N SER A 27 -3.37 14.54 -22.12
CA SER A 27 -3.54 14.43 -23.57
C SER A 27 -4.48 15.57 -23.98
N ILE A 28 -3.90 16.66 -24.45
CA ILE A 28 -4.68 17.75 -25.08
C ILE A 28 -5.21 17.16 -26.38
N SER A 29 -6.51 16.84 -26.40
CA SER A 29 -7.19 16.46 -27.65
C SER A 29 -6.94 17.57 -28.66
N ALA A 30 -6.42 17.23 -29.83
CA ALA A 30 -6.13 18.17 -30.92
C ALA A 30 -7.45 18.84 -31.40
N GLY A 31 -7.87 19.89 -30.72
CA GLY A 31 -9.11 20.61 -30.96
C GLY A 31 -9.35 21.80 -30.05
N SER A 32 -8.62 21.90 -28.98
CA SER A 32 -8.68 23.07 -28.09
C SER A 32 -7.55 24.01 -28.48
N MET A 33 -7.88 25.18 -29.02
CA MET A 33 -6.94 26.30 -29.16
C MET A 33 -6.44 26.70 -27.76
N VAL A 34 -5.31 26.16 -27.37
CA VAL A 34 -4.54 26.67 -26.24
C VAL A 34 -3.27 27.28 -26.82
N ASP A 35 -3.46 28.47 -27.38
CA ASP A 35 -2.46 29.21 -28.15
C ASP A 35 -1.45 29.97 -27.28
N SER A 36 -1.21 29.61 -26.02
CA SER A 36 -0.37 30.49 -25.18
C SER A 36 0.55 29.80 -24.16
N TYR A 37 0.46 28.51 -23.94
CA TYR A 37 1.38 27.83 -23.01
C TYR A 37 2.12 26.69 -23.69
N SER A 38 3.44 26.68 -23.57
CA SER A 38 4.21 25.54 -24.00
C SER A 38 3.86 24.33 -23.14
N SER A 39 4.02 23.13 -23.68
CA SER A 39 3.80 21.89 -22.91
C SER A 39 4.71 21.81 -21.68
N PHE A 40 5.85 22.51 -21.70
CA PHE A 40 6.78 22.64 -20.56
C PHE A 40 6.18 23.51 -19.45
N ASP A 41 5.57 24.65 -19.77
CA ASP A 41 4.98 25.54 -18.76
C ASP A 41 3.83 24.85 -18.00
N LEU A 42 3.01 24.06 -18.70
CA LEU A 42 1.93 23.27 -18.09
C LEU A 42 2.46 22.16 -17.17
N GLN A 43 3.58 21.55 -17.52
CA GLN A 43 4.25 20.55 -16.68
C GLN A 43 4.77 21.17 -15.39
N ASP A 44 5.43 22.32 -15.48
CA ASP A 44 6.01 23.00 -14.32
C ASP A 44 4.90 23.47 -13.36
N ILE A 45 3.82 24.08 -13.86
CA ILE A 45 2.66 24.47 -13.05
C ILE A 45 2.02 23.26 -12.35
N THR A 46 1.93 22.13 -13.06
CA THR A 46 1.36 20.89 -12.49
C THR A 46 2.25 20.34 -11.39
N LYS A 47 3.58 20.34 -11.60
CA LYS A 47 4.58 19.92 -10.62
C LYS A 47 4.52 20.78 -9.36
N GLU A 48 4.64 22.10 -9.51
CA GLU A 48 4.59 23.03 -8.37
C GLU A 48 3.30 22.89 -7.56
N THR A 49 2.16 22.73 -8.24
CA THR A 49 0.86 22.53 -7.60
C THR A 49 0.86 21.20 -6.80
N ALA A 50 1.42 20.13 -7.36
CA ALA A 50 1.52 18.84 -6.69
C ALA A 50 2.46 18.90 -5.48
N GLU A 51 3.61 19.53 -5.62
CA GLU A 51 4.59 19.71 -4.53
C GLU A 51 3.98 20.50 -3.37
N ARG A 52 3.30 21.61 -3.67
CA ARG A 52 2.61 22.42 -2.65
C ARG A 52 1.54 21.61 -1.91
N LYS A 53 0.68 20.89 -2.64
CA LYS A 53 -0.37 20.05 -2.02
C LYS A 53 0.21 18.92 -1.17
N LEU A 54 1.31 18.28 -1.60
CA LEU A 54 1.95 17.26 -0.80
C LEU A 54 2.59 17.85 0.45
N LYS A 55 3.16 19.05 0.35
CA LYS A 55 3.69 19.76 1.51
C LYS A 55 2.61 20.11 2.53
N GLU A 56 1.46 20.58 2.07
CA GLU A 56 0.29 20.83 2.93
C GLU A 56 -0.17 19.54 3.66
N ILE A 57 -0.14 18.38 2.96
CA ILE A 57 -0.44 17.09 3.58
C ILE A 57 0.62 16.72 4.62
N GLU A 58 1.90 16.86 4.31
CA GLU A 58 3.00 16.58 5.23
C GLU A 58 2.88 17.41 6.53
N ASP A 59 2.67 18.72 6.39
CA ASP A 59 2.56 19.64 7.53
C ASP A 59 1.32 19.34 8.38
N ARG A 60 0.20 19.00 7.74
CA ARG A 60 -1.00 18.53 8.44
C ARG A 60 -0.74 17.25 9.23
N LEU A 61 -0.07 16.27 8.67
CA LEU A 61 0.23 15.00 9.35
C LEU A 61 1.15 15.21 10.54
N LYS A 62 2.16 16.08 10.43
CA LYS A 62 3.03 16.44 11.54
C LYS A 62 2.27 17.10 12.69
N THR A 63 1.30 17.95 12.36
CA THR A 63 0.47 18.66 13.34
C THR A 63 -0.58 17.75 13.98
N GLU A 64 -1.28 16.96 13.15
CA GLU A 64 -2.39 16.12 13.59
C GLU A 64 -1.93 14.95 14.48
N PHE A 65 -0.85 14.30 14.10
CA PHE A 65 -0.37 13.11 14.81
C PHE A 65 0.75 13.41 15.81
N ASN A 66 1.51 14.49 15.63
CA ASN A 66 2.60 14.95 16.52
C ASN A 66 3.47 13.80 17.08
N ASN A 67 3.82 12.84 16.22
CA ASN A 67 4.54 11.63 16.61
C ASN A 67 6.04 11.76 16.28
N THR A 68 6.87 11.78 17.30
CA THR A 68 8.34 11.92 17.17
C THR A 68 9.02 10.70 16.53
N ASN A 69 8.36 9.55 16.51
CA ASN A 69 8.84 8.35 15.83
C ASN A 69 8.65 8.42 14.31
N HIS A 70 7.87 9.39 13.82
CA HIS A 70 7.51 9.48 12.41
C HIS A 70 8.25 10.61 11.71
N THR A 71 8.80 10.29 10.54
CA THR A 71 9.32 11.29 9.60
C THR A 71 8.59 11.17 8.28
N PHE A 72 8.38 12.30 7.61
CA PHE A 72 7.67 12.35 6.33
C PHE A 72 8.58 12.93 5.26
N SER A 73 8.43 12.43 4.04
CA SER A 73 9.07 12.96 2.83
C SER A 73 8.09 12.86 1.66
N THR A 74 8.07 13.85 0.82
CA THR A 74 7.20 13.89 -0.36
C THR A 74 7.98 13.56 -1.63
N ILE A 75 7.34 12.87 -2.56
CA ILE A 75 7.88 12.55 -3.88
C ILE A 75 6.82 12.92 -4.92
N VAL A 76 7.19 13.81 -5.83
CA VAL A 76 6.40 14.15 -7.02
C VAL A 76 7.15 13.66 -8.24
N SER A 77 6.49 12.91 -9.11
CA SER A 77 7.12 12.35 -10.30
C SER A 77 6.22 12.44 -11.53
N PHE A 78 6.84 12.78 -12.65
CA PHE A 78 6.22 12.70 -13.98
C PHE A 78 6.38 11.30 -14.53
N ASN A 79 5.50 10.40 -14.08
CA ASN A 79 5.55 8.97 -14.43
C ASN A 79 4.18 8.34 -14.22
N THR A 80 4.00 7.09 -14.67
CA THR A 80 2.86 6.28 -14.23
C THR A 80 3.05 5.85 -12.79
N LEU A 81 1.95 5.73 -12.05
CA LEU A 81 2.00 5.37 -10.62
C LEU A 81 2.76 4.06 -10.38
N THR A 82 2.46 3.02 -11.16
CA THR A 82 3.08 1.70 -10.98
C THR A 82 4.57 1.72 -11.29
N SER A 83 5.00 2.39 -12.37
CA SER A 83 6.42 2.49 -12.73
C SER A 83 7.21 3.22 -11.66
N GLU A 84 6.70 4.37 -11.20
CA GLU A 84 7.36 5.13 -10.15
C GLU A 84 7.43 4.37 -8.83
N MET A 85 6.35 3.67 -8.45
CA MET A 85 6.37 2.85 -7.24
C MET A 85 7.44 1.75 -7.28
N VAL A 86 7.62 1.08 -8.42
CA VAL A 86 8.68 0.06 -8.57
C VAL A 86 10.07 0.66 -8.33
N GLU A 87 10.33 1.85 -8.88
CA GLU A 87 11.60 2.54 -8.70
C GLU A 87 11.80 3.02 -7.26
N VAL A 88 10.79 3.65 -6.67
CA VAL A 88 10.84 4.16 -5.30
C VAL A 88 11.02 3.03 -4.30
N VAL A 89 10.27 1.92 -4.45
CA VAL A 89 10.38 0.74 -3.58
C VAL A 89 11.82 0.22 -3.58
N LYS A 90 12.44 0.09 -4.74
CA LYS A 90 13.82 -0.37 -4.86
C LYS A 90 14.84 0.65 -4.34
N LYS A 91 14.70 1.92 -4.73
CA LYS A 91 15.68 2.98 -4.42
C LYS A 91 15.66 3.41 -2.96
N LYS A 92 14.49 3.33 -2.31
CA LYS A 92 14.30 3.74 -0.91
C LYS A 92 14.18 2.54 0.05
N GLU A 93 14.33 1.33 -0.46
CA GLU A 93 14.23 0.09 0.34
C GLU A 93 12.93 0.06 1.16
N ILE A 94 11.79 0.28 0.47
CA ILE A 94 10.48 0.37 1.11
C ILE A 94 10.04 -1.00 1.62
N ASP A 95 9.67 -1.08 2.89
CA ASP A 95 9.16 -2.30 3.52
C ASP A 95 7.70 -2.57 3.15
N PHE A 96 6.86 -1.52 3.04
CA PHE A 96 5.44 -1.60 2.74
C PHE A 96 4.95 -0.47 1.85
N VAL A 97 3.97 -0.77 1.01
CA VAL A 97 3.17 0.24 0.32
C VAL A 97 1.75 0.22 0.88
N ILE A 98 1.25 1.38 1.28
CA ILE A 98 -0.12 1.55 1.77
C ILE A 98 -0.85 2.49 0.82
N MET A 99 -1.97 2.04 0.26
CA MET A 99 -2.73 2.81 -0.72
C MET A 99 -4.23 2.60 -0.61
N GLY A 100 -5.02 3.54 -1.12
CA GLY A 100 -6.47 3.38 -1.20
C GLY A 100 -6.87 2.44 -2.34
N THR A 101 -7.99 1.71 -2.19
CA THR A 101 -8.52 0.84 -3.24
C THR A 101 -9.27 1.61 -4.34
N LYS A 102 -9.80 2.81 -4.07
CA LYS A 102 -10.48 3.65 -5.05
C LYS A 102 -9.54 4.72 -5.60
N GLY A 103 -9.47 4.80 -6.92
CA GLY A 103 -8.88 5.92 -7.64
C GLY A 103 -9.87 7.09 -7.81
N ALA A 104 -9.51 8.08 -8.62
CA ALA A 104 -10.30 9.28 -8.88
C ALA A 104 -11.70 9.03 -9.47
N THR A 105 -11.98 7.85 -10.01
CA THR A 105 -13.24 7.50 -10.70
C THR A 105 -14.40 7.12 -9.79
N GLY A 106 -14.17 6.97 -8.48
CA GLY A 106 -15.23 6.91 -7.45
C GLY A 106 -16.36 5.88 -7.62
N ALA A 107 -16.12 4.73 -8.24
CA ALA A 107 -17.15 3.69 -8.42
C ALA A 107 -17.82 3.28 -7.10
N LYS A 108 -19.14 3.08 -7.11
CA LYS A 108 -19.96 2.81 -5.92
C LYS A 108 -19.78 1.40 -5.33
N GLU A 109 -19.19 0.47 -6.05
CA GLU A 109 -18.98 -0.91 -5.60
C GLU A 109 -17.60 -1.13 -4.99
N ILE A 110 -17.43 -2.20 -4.20
CA ILE A 110 -16.16 -2.58 -3.57
C ILE A 110 -15.24 -3.18 -4.64
N PHE A 111 -14.77 -2.36 -5.58
CA PHE A 111 -13.78 -2.77 -6.57
C PHE A 111 -12.39 -2.31 -6.14
N ILE A 112 -11.43 -3.19 -6.29
CA ILE A 112 -10.02 -2.82 -6.23
C ILE A 112 -9.71 -2.05 -7.51
N GLY A 113 -9.37 -0.77 -7.41
CA GLY A 113 -9.05 0.08 -8.55
C GLY A 113 -7.90 -0.48 -9.41
N SER A 114 -7.89 -0.12 -10.69
CA SER A 114 -6.86 -0.60 -11.65
C SER A 114 -5.44 -0.30 -11.15
N ASN A 115 -5.20 0.88 -10.59
CA ASN A 115 -3.89 1.24 -10.04
C ASN A 115 -3.49 0.32 -8.87
N THR A 116 -4.41 0.03 -7.96
CA THR A 116 -4.14 -0.88 -6.83
C THR A 116 -3.85 -2.29 -7.32
N MET A 117 -4.63 -2.78 -8.27
CA MET A 117 -4.41 -4.10 -8.87
C MET A 117 -3.07 -4.19 -9.59
N GLN A 118 -2.71 -3.18 -10.38
CA GLN A 118 -1.41 -3.11 -11.05
C GLN A 118 -0.25 -3.03 -10.03
N THR A 119 -0.43 -2.27 -8.96
CA THR A 119 0.55 -2.16 -7.89
C THR A 119 0.79 -3.52 -7.23
N ILE A 120 -0.27 -4.21 -6.82
CA ILE A 120 -0.16 -5.55 -6.19
C ILE A 120 0.54 -6.56 -7.12
N LYS A 121 0.25 -6.52 -8.43
CA LYS A 121 0.86 -7.43 -9.42
C LYS A 121 2.34 -7.18 -9.69
N ASN A 122 2.78 -5.92 -9.61
CA ASN A 122 4.11 -5.54 -10.09
C ASN A 122 5.13 -5.26 -8.99
N LEU A 123 4.68 -4.96 -7.77
CA LEU A 123 5.59 -4.70 -6.66
C LEU A 123 6.13 -5.99 -6.04
N LYS A 124 7.40 -5.95 -5.67
CA LYS A 124 8.07 -6.99 -4.86
C LYS A 124 8.11 -6.65 -3.38
N CYS A 125 7.12 -5.89 -2.93
CA CYS A 125 6.97 -5.46 -1.55
C CYS A 125 5.49 -5.61 -1.16
N PRO A 126 5.16 -5.87 0.11
CA PRO A 126 3.78 -5.99 0.55
C PRO A 126 2.97 -4.72 0.28
N VAL A 127 1.71 -4.91 -0.09
CA VAL A 127 0.77 -3.80 -0.35
C VAL A 127 -0.42 -3.93 0.57
N ILE A 128 -0.67 -2.91 1.39
CA ILE A 128 -1.87 -2.78 2.21
C ILE A 128 -2.86 -1.89 1.46
N ALA A 129 -3.96 -2.47 1.04
CA ALA A 129 -5.01 -1.79 0.29
C ALA A 129 -6.16 -1.39 1.22
N ILE A 130 -6.37 -0.09 1.41
CA ILE A 130 -7.37 0.46 2.34
C ILE A 130 -8.66 0.80 1.59
N PRO A 131 -9.80 0.19 1.93
CA PRO A 131 -11.09 0.51 1.32
C PRO A 131 -11.47 1.98 1.53
N SER A 132 -12.22 2.53 0.58
CA SER A 132 -12.73 3.89 0.69
C SER A 132 -13.70 4.02 1.87
N GLY A 133 -13.54 5.07 2.65
CA GLY A 133 -14.36 5.32 3.83
C GLY A 133 -14.02 4.48 5.06
N PHE A 134 -13.05 3.56 4.95
CA PHE A 134 -12.58 2.79 6.09
C PHE A 134 -11.87 3.72 7.08
N LYS A 135 -12.30 3.69 8.34
CA LYS A 135 -11.64 4.36 9.45
C LYS A 135 -10.65 3.40 10.08
N TYR A 136 -9.57 3.92 10.63
CA TYR A 136 -8.62 3.07 11.35
C TYR A 136 -9.29 2.47 12.58
N GLU A 137 -9.19 1.18 12.69
CA GLU A 137 -9.45 0.39 13.88
C GLU A 137 -8.25 -0.54 14.05
N GLU A 138 -7.80 -0.73 15.28
CA GLU A 138 -6.69 -1.62 15.58
C GLU A 138 -7.05 -3.04 15.15
N PRO A 139 -6.26 -3.71 14.30
CA PRO A 139 -6.63 -5.01 13.76
C PRO A 139 -6.61 -6.06 14.86
N SER A 140 -7.78 -6.42 15.38
CA SER A 140 -7.93 -7.46 16.42
C SER A 140 -7.95 -8.89 15.84
N GLN A 141 -8.26 -9.02 14.55
CA GLN A 141 -8.31 -10.28 13.82
C GLN A 141 -7.71 -10.12 12.43
N ILE A 142 -6.88 -11.08 12.04
CA ILE A 142 -6.27 -11.17 10.72
C ILE A 142 -6.67 -12.50 10.09
N LEU A 143 -7.23 -12.47 8.89
CA LEU A 143 -7.54 -13.64 8.10
C LEU A 143 -6.44 -13.88 7.08
N PHE A 144 -5.84 -15.06 7.11
CA PHE A 144 -4.80 -15.47 6.17
C PHE A 144 -5.30 -16.62 5.28
N PRO A 145 -5.86 -16.31 4.10
CA PRO A 145 -6.26 -17.34 3.14
C PRO A 145 -5.03 -17.98 2.50
N THR A 146 -5.00 -19.30 2.41
CA THR A 146 -3.88 -20.04 1.83
C THR A 146 -4.36 -21.33 1.15
N ASP A 147 -3.69 -21.67 0.04
CA ASP A 147 -3.78 -22.97 -0.62
C ASP A 147 -2.70 -23.96 -0.11
N TYR A 148 -1.92 -23.56 0.89
CA TYR A 148 -0.77 -24.29 1.43
C TYR A 148 0.37 -24.54 0.42
N GLU A 149 0.39 -23.86 -0.70
CA GLU A 149 1.51 -23.92 -1.66
C GLU A 149 2.63 -22.91 -1.37
N ILE A 150 2.63 -22.34 -0.18
CA ILE A 150 3.61 -21.35 0.26
C ILE A 150 4.96 -21.99 0.53
N HIS A 151 6.02 -21.34 0.07
CA HIS A 151 7.38 -21.76 0.38
C HIS A 151 7.74 -21.42 1.85
N LYS A 152 8.32 -22.36 2.60
CA LYS A 152 8.69 -22.18 4.02
C LYS A 152 9.64 -21.00 4.29
N GLY A 153 10.45 -20.61 3.30
CA GLY A 153 11.31 -19.42 3.34
C GLY A 153 10.63 -18.13 2.87
N ASN A 154 9.30 -18.07 2.80
CA ASN A 154 8.60 -16.85 2.40
C ASN A 154 8.72 -15.78 3.50
N LYS A 155 9.49 -14.73 3.19
CA LYS A 155 9.77 -13.62 4.12
C LYS A 155 8.52 -12.87 4.61
N TYR A 156 7.40 -12.98 3.88
CA TYR A 156 6.16 -12.31 4.24
C TYR A 156 5.41 -13.00 5.38
N LEU A 157 5.74 -14.26 5.71
CA LEU A 157 5.16 -14.92 6.88
C LEU A 157 5.61 -14.26 8.19
N SER A 158 6.88 -13.91 8.31
CA SER A 158 7.40 -13.15 9.47
C SER A 158 6.69 -11.82 9.62
N LEU A 159 6.40 -11.16 8.52
CA LEU A 159 5.69 -9.90 8.50
C LEU A 159 4.25 -10.00 9.01
N ILE A 160 3.52 -11.06 8.62
CA ILE A 160 2.17 -11.34 9.14
C ILE A 160 2.25 -11.59 10.64
N LYS A 161 3.26 -12.35 11.09
CA LYS A 161 3.49 -12.64 12.50
C LYS A 161 3.76 -11.35 13.30
N GLU A 162 4.66 -10.51 12.82
CA GLU A 162 4.96 -9.21 13.42
C GLU A 162 3.71 -8.32 13.53
N LEU A 163 2.89 -8.24 12.47
CA LEU A 163 1.62 -7.50 12.51
C LEU A 163 0.66 -8.05 13.57
N CYS A 164 0.59 -9.37 13.72
CA CYS A 164 -0.24 -9.99 14.74
C CYS A 164 0.28 -9.65 16.15
N GLU A 165 1.58 -9.76 16.37
CA GLU A 165 2.21 -9.48 17.68
C GLU A 165 2.08 -8.01 18.06
N GLN A 166 2.34 -7.08 17.15
CA GLN A 166 2.26 -5.64 17.39
C GLN A 166 0.85 -5.17 17.76
N ASN A 167 -0.17 -5.78 17.18
CA ASN A 167 -1.56 -5.39 17.39
C ASN A 167 -2.30 -6.37 18.32
N ASN A 168 -1.62 -7.35 18.90
CA ASN A 168 -2.25 -8.43 19.68
C ASN A 168 -3.42 -9.10 18.92
N SER A 169 -3.26 -9.24 17.59
CA SER A 169 -4.30 -9.77 16.71
C SER A 169 -4.35 -11.28 16.76
N ARG A 170 -5.56 -11.84 16.66
CA ARG A 170 -5.77 -13.26 16.42
C ARG A 170 -5.62 -13.56 14.93
N LEU A 171 -4.72 -14.48 14.58
CA LEU A 171 -4.59 -14.97 13.21
C LEU A 171 -5.54 -16.14 12.96
N HIS A 172 -6.30 -16.06 11.87
CA HIS A 172 -7.15 -17.12 11.34
C HIS A 172 -6.58 -17.58 10.00
N VAL A 173 -6.07 -18.81 9.96
CA VAL A 173 -5.64 -19.44 8.70
C VAL A 173 -6.86 -20.08 8.05
N LEU A 174 -7.14 -19.74 6.80
CA LEU A 174 -8.29 -20.24 6.05
C LEU A 174 -7.83 -20.96 4.79
N ASN A 175 -8.19 -22.22 4.67
CA ASN A 175 -8.13 -22.96 3.40
C ASN A 175 -9.54 -23.21 2.89
N VAL A 176 -9.77 -22.94 1.61
CA VAL A 176 -11.03 -23.26 0.93
C VAL A 176 -10.77 -24.44 0.00
N SER A 177 -11.11 -25.64 0.44
CA SER A 177 -11.06 -26.83 -0.40
C SER A 177 -12.44 -27.15 -0.95
N GLN A 178 -12.48 -27.66 -2.18
CA GLN A 178 -13.69 -28.14 -2.84
C GLN A 178 -13.81 -29.66 -2.60
N ASP A 179 -13.79 -30.12 -1.34
CA ASP A 179 -13.77 -31.54 -0.95
C ASP A 179 -12.59 -32.35 -1.55
N ILE A 180 -11.54 -31.67 -1.99
CA ILE A 180 -10.32 -32.28 -2.48
C ILE A 180 -9.36 -32.39 -1.29
N PRO A 181 -8.90 -33.61 -0.92
CA PRO A 181 -7.93 -33.76 0.16
C PRO A 181 -6.62 -33.04 -0.17
N LEU A 182 -5.97 -32.53 0.85
CA LEU A 182 -4.66 -31.89 0.70
C LEU A 182 -3.64 -32.90 0.18
N LYS A 183 -2.73 -32.44 -0.66
CA LYS A 183 -1.55 -33.23 -1.06
C LYS A 183 -0.55 -33.28 0.11
N GLU A 184 0.25 -34.31 0.19
CA GLU A 184 1.28 -34.49 1.24
C GLU A 184 2.14 -33.22 1.46
N LYS A 185 2.49 -32.51 0.37
CA LYS A 185 3.24 -31.24 0.45
C LYS A 185 2.43 -30.14 1.14
N GLN A 186 1.14 -30.08 0.89
CA GLN A 186 0.23 -29.07 1.49
C GLN A 186 0.02 -29.37 2.98
N GLU A 187 -0.16 -30.64 3.36
CA GLU A 187 -0.26 -31.08 4.78
C GLU A 187 1.01 -30.72 5.58
N ARG A 188 2.18 -30.91 4.97
CA ARG A 188 3.46 -30.49 5.58
C ARG A 188 3.56 -28.98 5.72
N THR A 189 2.96 -28.22 4.81
CA THR A 189 2.95 -26.75 4.88
C THR A 189 1.94 -26.27 5.92
N GLU A 190 0.79 -26.91 6.02
CA GLU A 190 -0.20 -26.66 7.08
C GLU A 190 0.43 -26.82 8.46
N THR A 191 1.05 -27.97 8.73
CA THR A 191 1.76 -28.24 10.00
C THR A 191 2.83 -27.19 10.26
N PHE A 192 3.62 -26.82 9.23
CA PHE A 192 4.64 -25.79 9.36
C PHE A 192 4.04 -24.41 9.73
N LEU A 193 2.94 -24.00 9.11
CA LEU A 193 2.29 -22.72 9.42
C LEU A 193 1.75 -22.71 10.84
N ASP A 194 1.16 -23.81 11.27
CA ASP A 194 0.67 -23.98 12.63
C ASP A 194 1.79 -23.80 13.66
N ASP A 195 2.91 -24.46 13.46
CA ASP A 195 4.07 -24.36 14.35
C ASP A 195 4.69 -22.95 14.29
N PHE A 196 4.83 -22.37 13.09
CA PHE A 196 5.42 -21.06 12.87
C PHE A 196 4.65 -19.94 13.57
N PHE A 197 3.32 -19.95 13.48
CA PHE A 197 2.50 -18.92 14.09
C PHE A 197 2.19 -19.16 15.58
N LYS A 198 2.33 -20.40 16.10
CA LYS A 198 2.21 -20.71 17.52
C LYS A 198 3.50 -20.46 18.31
N SER A 199 4.65 -20.49 17.64
CA SER A 199 5.95 -20.20 18.29
C SER A 199 6.00 -18.72 18.70
N LYS A 200 6.08 -18.49 20.02
CA LYS A 200 6.33 -17.18 20.60
C LYS A 200 7.80 -16.80 20.46
#